data_477f825a5f84eaf3a8e9e4ed86adeee8
#
_entry.id   477f825a5f84eaf3a8e9e4ed86adeee8
#
_cell.length_a   1.000
_cell.length_b   1.000
_cell.length_c   1.000
_cell.angle_alpha   90.00
_cell.angle_beta   90.00
_cell.angle_gamma   90.00
#
_symmetry.space_group_name_H-M   'P 1'
#
loop_
_entity.id
_entity.type
_entity.pdbx_description
1 polymer ?
#
loop_
_entity_poly.entity_id
_entity_poly.type
_entity_poly.pdbx_seq_one_letter_code
_entity_poly.pdbx_strand_id
1 'polypeptide(L)'
;MNSFVALDFETANQYRSSVCSIGLVFVENNKIVDTYYQLIKPAPNFYSYFNTQVHGLSQRDTEKAPLFPEVWAEILPKIKDLPLVAHNSMFDEGCLRAVLAYYELPLVSH
;
A
#
# COMPACT_ATOMS: atom_id res chain seq x y z
N MET A 1 -6.06 -13.24 -16.79
CA MET A 1 -6.49 -13.18 -15.37
C MET A 1 -7.73 -12.32 -15.28
N ASN A 2 -8.85 -12.92 -14.88
CA ASN A 2 -10.14 -12.23 -14.88
C ASN A 2 -10.49 -11.55 -13.56
N SER A 3 -9.90 -12.04 -12.48
CA SER A 3 -10.20 -11.51 -11.14
C SER A 3 -8.88 -11.32 -10.38
N PHE A 4 -8.71 -10.14 -9.81
CA PHE A 4 -7.46 -9.78 -9.12
C PHE A 4 -7.68 -8.50 -8.32
N VAL A 5 -6.69 -8.16 -7.50
CA VAL A 5 -6.65 -6.89 -6.77
C VAL A 5 -5.42 -6.13 -7.24
N ALA A 6 -5.61 -4.97 -7.81
CA ALA A 6 -4.50 -4.09 -8.20
C ALA A 6 -4.09 -3.24 -7.00
N LEU A 7 -2.79 -3.17 -6.74
CA LEU A 7 -2.22 -2.54 -5.57
C LEU A 7 -1.31 -1.38 -5.98
N ASP A 8 -1.44 -0.25 -5.29
CA ASP A 8 -0.63 0.94 -5.54
C ASP A 8 -0.27 1.60 -4.23
N PHE A 9 1.02 1.86 -4.02
CA PHE A 9 1.55 2.55 -2.82
C PHE A 9 2.14 3.91 -3.17
N GLU A 10 2.08 4.83 -2.19
CA GLU A 10 2.93 6.02 -2.17
C GLU A 10 3.83 5.93 -0.95
N THR A 11 5.06 6.43 -1.05
CA THR A 11 6.02 6.41 0.04
C THR A 11 6.37 7.82 0.50
N ALA A 12 6.67 7.97 1.79
CA ALA A 12 6.99 9.27 2.38
C ALA A 12 8.43 9.68 2.10
N ASN A 13 9.35 8.71 2.00
CA ASN A 13 10.77 8.98 1.85
C ASN A 13 11.43 7.87 1.02
N GLN A 14 12.76 7.84 1.00
CA GLN A 14 13.52 6.89 0.19
C GLN A 14 13.43 5.44 0.66
N TYR A 15 12.93 5.20 1.85
CA TYR A 15 12.76 3.82 2.35
C TYR A 15 11.43 3.28 1.89
N ARG A 16 11.46 2.12 1.24
CA ARG A 16 10.23 1.52 0.69
C ARG A 16 9.23 1.09 1.78
N SER A 17 9.69 0.88 3.01
CA SER A 17 8.80 0.61 4.13
C SER A 17 7.93 1.82 4.52
N SER A 18 8.30 3.02 4.07
CA SER A 18 7.63 4.26 4.46
C SER A 18 6.34 4.52 3.68
N VAL A 19 5.56 3.47 3.43
CA VAL A 19 4.29 3.63 2.71
C VAL A 19 3.39 4.59 3.47
N CYS A 20 2.85 5.59 2.78
CA CYS A 20 1.99 6.60 3.37
C CYS A 20 0.57 6.59 2.80
N SER A 21 0.33 5.80 1.77
CA SER A 21 -1.01 5.51 1.28
C SER A 21 -1.01 4.19 0.54
N ILE A 22 -2.18 3.57 0.53
CA ILE A 22 -2.40 2.34 -0.24
C ILE A 22 -3.71 2.49 -1.00
N GLY A 23 -3.67 2.16 -2.29
CA GLY A 23 -4.86 2.10 -3.13
C GLY A 23 -5.06 0.68 -3.62
N LEU A 24 -6.29 0.22 -3.61
CA LEU A 24 -6.65 -1.09 -4.13
C LEU A 24 -7.81 -0.93 -5.11
N VAL A 25 -7.75 -1.70 -6.18
CA VAL A 25 -8.84 -1.82 -7.14
C VAL A 25 -9.18 -3.29 -7.26
N PHE A 26 -10.41 -3.64 -6.92
CA PHE A 26 -10.88 -5.02 -6.96
C PHE A 26 -11.54 -5.28 -8.31
N VAL A 27 -11.02 -6.25 -9.05
CA VAL A 27 -11.53 -6.62 -10.38
C VAL A 27 -12.04 -8.04 -10.30
N GLU A 28 -13.28 -8.25 -10.74
CA GLU A 28 -13.88 -9.56 -10.83
C GLU A 28 -14.53 -9.71 -12.21
N ASN A 29 -14.20 -10.79 -12.89
CA ASN A 29 -14.71 -11.09 -14.23
C ASN A 29 -14.48 -9.90 -15.17
N ASN A 30 -13.28 -9.31 -15.13
CA ASN A 30 -12.84 -8.19 -15.96
C ASN A 30 -13.58 -6.87 -15.68
N LYS A 31 -14.27 -6.76 -14.55
CA LYS A 31 -14.98 -5.53 -14.17
C LYS A 31 -14.51 -5.05 -12.82
N ILE A 32 -14.37 -3.73 -12.67
CA ILE A 32 -14.06 -3.12 -11.39
C ILE A 32 -15.32 -3.21 -10.52
N VAL A 33 -15.21 -3.91 -9.39
CA VAL A 33 -16.34 -4.11 -8.49
C VAL A 33 -16.21 -3.31 -7.20
N ASP A 34 -15.00 -2.88 -6.84
CA ASP A 34 -14.78 -2.08 -5.64
C ASP A 34 -13.44 -1.40 -5.69
N THR A 35 -13.28 -0.35 -4.90
CA THR A 35 -12.02 0.34 -4.70
C THR A 35 -11.82 0.60 -3.20
N TYR A 36 -10.56 0.78 -2.82
CA TYR A 36 -10.21 1.07 -1.43
C TYR A 36 -9.02 2.04 -1.45
N TYR A 37 -9.06 3.04 -0.59
CA TYR A 37 -7.94 3.96 -0.44
C TYR A 37 -7.80 4.32 1.03
N GLN A 38 -6.57 4.28 1.54
CA GLN A 38 -6.31 4.58 2.94
C GLN A 38 -4.95 5.26 3.10
N LEU A 39 -4.94 6.34 3.84
CA LEU A 39 -3.69 6.97 4.28
C LEU A 39 -3.08 6.14 5.40
N ILE A 40 -1.75 6.13 5.46
CA ILE A 40 -0.99 5.31 6.42
C ILE A 40 0.06 6.21 7.07
N LYS A 41 0.23 6.06 8.36
CA LYS A 41 1.33 6.73 9.05
C LYS A 41 2.62 5.97 8.69
N PRO A 42 3.56 6.63 8.00
CA PRO A 42 4.71 5.91 7.45
C PRO A 42 5.73 5.51 8.50
N ALA A 43 6.57 4.52 8.17
CA ALA A 43 7.68 4.08 9.00
C ALA A 43 8.90 3.83 8.12
N PRO A 44 9.99 4.60 8.30
CA PRO A 44 10.16 5.68 9.27
C PRO A 44 9.30 6.90 8.93
N ASN A 45 8.86 7.61 9.97
CA ASN A 45 7.89 8.69 9.84
C ASN A 45 8.55 10.05 9.61
N PHE A 46 9.07 10.24 8.40
CA PHE A 46 9.49 11.54 7.92
C PHE A 46 9.23 11.61 6.42
N TYR A 47 9.07 12.83 5.90
CA TYR A 47 8.77 13.03 4.49
C TYR A 47 9.94 13.72 3.80
N SER A 48 10.34 13.18 2.66
CA SER A 48 11.33 13.84 1.81
C SER A 48 10.60 14.84 0.91
N TYR A 49 11.27 15.93 0.58
CA TYR A 49 10.72 16.93 -0.31
C TYR A 49 10.36 16.33 -1.66
N PHE A 50 11.26 15.50 -2.19
CA PHE A 50 11.05 14.87 -3.50
C PHE A 50 9.76 14.04 -3.52
N ASN A 51 9.57 13.18 -2.52
CA ASN A 51 8.39 12.32 -2.47
C ASN A 51 7.11 13.13 -2.37
N THR A 52 7.12 14.17 -1.53
CA THR A 52 5.96 15.05 -1.39
C THR A 52 5.63 15.76 -2.71
N GLN A 53 6.64 16.16 -3.49
CA GLN A 53 6.42 16.76 -4.79
C GLN A 53 5.76 15.79 -5.77
N VAL A 54 6.06 14.50 -5.64
CA VAL A 54 5.51 13.49 -6.55
C VAL A 54 4.02 13.21 -6.26
N HIS A 55 3.64 13.04 -5.00
CA HIS A 55 2.27 12.62 -4.67
C HIS A 55 1.44 13.62 -3.89
N GLY A 56 2.06 14.72 -3.44
CA GLY A 56 1.33 15.78 -2.75
C GLY A 56 1.01 15.53 -1.29
N LEU A 57 1.38 14.37 -0.74
CA LEU A 57 1.13 14.07 0.67
C LEU A 57 2.28 14.59 1.54
N SER A 58 1.94 15.05 2.75
CA SER A 58 2.91 15.53 3.72
C SER A 58 2.66 14.88 5.08
N GLN A 59 3.57 15.13 6.01
CA GLN A 59 3.45 14.58 7.36
C GLN A 59 2.13 14.96 8.02
N ARG A 60 1.63 16.15 7.74
CA ARG A 60 0.34 16.61 8.28
C ARG A 60 -0.81 15.71 7.83
N ASP A 61 -0.76 15.24 6.60
CA ASP A 61 -1.85 14.44 6.03
C ASP A 61 -1.97 13.06 6.69
N THR A 62 -0.86 12.49 7.14
CA THR A 62 -0.84 11.15 7.71
C THR A 62 -0.53 11.11 9.19
N GLU A 63 -0.47 12.26 9.83
CA GLU A 63 -0.12 12.37 11.25
C GLU A 63 -1.04 11.53 12.15
N LYS A 64 -2.33 11.50 11.82
CA LYS A 64 -3.33 10.76 12.58
C LYS A 64 -3.80 9.49 11.88
N ALA A 65 -3.14 9.11 10.81
CA ALA A 65 -3.51 7.91 10.08
C ALA A 65 -3.07 6.66 10.84
N PRO A 66 -3.70 5.52 10.59
CA PRO A 66 -3.30 4.26 11.22
C PRO A 66 -1.95 3.79 10.72
N LEU A 67 -1.31 2.94 11.50
CA LEU A 67 -0.07 2.27 11.10
C LEU A 67 -0.41 1.15 10.11
N PHE A 68 0.58 0.77 9.30
CA PHE A 68 0.37 -0.26 8.27
C PHE A 68 -0.24 -1.57 8.82
N PRO A 69 0.22 -2.13 9.96
CA PRO A 69 -0.38 -3.38 10.45
C PRO A 69 -1.89 -3.32 10.64
N GLU A 70 -2.41 -2.18 11.10
CA GLU A 70 -3.85 -2.00 11.30
C GLU A 70 -4.58 -2.01 9.96
N VAL A 71 -4.02 -1.29 8.97
CA VAL A 71 -4.59 -1.23 7.61
C VAL A 71 -4.54 -2.61 6.97
N TRP A 72 -3.42 -3.31 7.11
CA TRP A 72 -3.21 -4.62 6.51
C TRP A 72 -4.21 -5.65 7.07
N ALA A 73 -4.44 -5.62 8.39
CA ALA A 73 -5.42 -6.50 9.02
C ALA A 73 -6.83 -6.28 8.48
N GLU A 74 -7.16 -5.03 8.12
CA GLU A 74 -8.45 -4.70 7.52
C GLU A 74 -8.55 -5.19 6.08
N ILE A 75 -7.46 -5.10 5.35
CA ILE A 75 -7.40 -5.43 3.92
C ILE A 75 -7.42 -6.93 3.65
N LEU A 76 -6.69 -7.71 4.45
CA LEU A 76 -6.51 -9.14 4.19
C LEU A 76 -7.82 -9.90 3.95
N PRO A 77 -8.86 -9.73 4.78
CA PRO A 77 -10.13 -10.41 4.53
C PRO A 77 -10.79 -10.00 3.22
N LYS A 78 -10.54 -8.77 2.76
CA LYS A 78 -11.11 -8.28 1.50
C LYS A 78 -10.42 -8.89 0.29
N ILE A 79 -9.12 -9.12 0.39
CA ILE A 79 -8.32 -9.71 -0.70
C ILE A 79 -8.64 -11.19 -0.84
N LYS A 80 -8.76 -11.91 0.28
CA LYS A 80 -9.02 -13.36 0.29
C LYS A 80 -7.99 -14.12 -0.58
N ASP A 81 -8.49 -14.85 -1.56
CA ASP A 81 -7.66 -15.66 -2.46
C ASP A 81 -7.30 -14.97 -3.75
N LEU A 82 -7.74 -13.72 -3.92
CA LEU A 82 -7.48 -13.01 -5.17
C LEU A 82 -5.99 -12.70 -5.30
N PRO A 83 -5.42 -12.85 -6.49
CA PRO A 83 -4.02 -12.49 -6.68
C PRO A 83 -3.84 -10.98 -6.60
N LEU A 84 -2.73 -10.56 -6.00
CA LEU A 84 -2.33 -9.16 -5.94
C LEU A 84 -1.49 -8.83 -7.16
N VAL A 85 -1.83 -7.75 -7.84
CA VAL A 85 -1.09 -7.27 -9.01
C VAL A 85 -0.61 -5.86 -8.69
N ALA A 86 0.70 -5.65 -8.72
CA ALA A 86 1.27 -4.34 -8.46
C ALA A 86 1.07 -3.41 -9.67
N HIS A 87 0.65 -2.18 -9.42
CA HIS A 87 0.46 -1.17 -10.46
C HIS A 87 1.80 -0.85 -11.13
N ASN A 88 2.81 -0.58 -10.34
CA ASN A 88 4.20 -0.43 -10.81
C ASN A 88 4.98 -1.59 -10.18
N SER A 89 5.05 -2.72 -10.90
CA SER A 89 5.41 -4.01 -10.32
C SER A 89 6.66 -4.01 -9.44
N MET A 90 7.75 -3.38 -9.89
CA MET A 90 8.99 -3.40 -9.09
C MET A 90 8.90 -2.52 -7.85
N PHE A 91 8.28 -1.35 -8.00
CA PHE A 91 8.15 -0.42 -6.89
C PHE A 91 7.17 -0.93 -5.83
N ASP A 92 5.96 -1.26 -6.24
CA ASP A 92 4.91 -1.65 -5.29
C ASP A 92 5.21 -2.98 -4.62
N GLU A 93 5.77 -3.93 -5.36
CA GLU A 93 6.19 -5.20 -4.77
C GLU A 93 7.30 -4.99 -3.75
N GLY A 94 8.26 -4.11 -4.07
CA GLY A 94 9.33 -3.75 -3.14
C GLY A 94 8.80 -3.09 -1.88
N CYS A 95 7.80 -2.22 -2.01
CA CYS A 95 7.16 -1.58 -0.87
C CYS A 95 6.44 -2.60 0.01
N LEU A 96 5.69 -3.51 -0.59
CA LEU A 96 4.97 -4.53 0.16
C LEU A 96 5.94 -5.41 0.95
N ARG A 97 6.99 -5.90 0.30
CA ARG A 97 8.01 -6.70 0.97
C ARG A 97 8.67 -5.94 2.11
N ALA A 98 9.05 -4.69 1.85
CA ALA A 98 9.76 -3.88 2.84
C ALA A 98 8.90 -3.55 4.07
N VAL A 99 7.63 -3.19 3.86
CA VAL A 99 6.77 -2.83 4.98
C VAL A 99 6.34 -4.05 5.79
N LEU A 100 6.11 -5.18 5.13
CA LEU A 100 5.84 -6.43 5.83
C LEU A 100 7.04 -6.84 6.69
N ALA A 101 8.26 -6.74 6.14
CA ALA A 101 9.48 -7.05 6.87
C ALA A 101 9.70 -6.08 8.04
N TYR A 102 9.44 -4.79 7.83
CA TYR A 102 9.60 -3.78 8.87
C TYR A 102 8.76 -4.11 10.10
N TYR A 103 7.55 -4.57 9.91
CA TYR A 103 6.63 -4.91 11.00
C TYR A 103 6.63 -6.40 11.34
N GLU A 104 7.53 -7.17 10.74
CA GLU A 104 7.63 -8.63 10.97
C GLU A 104 6.32 -9.36 10.71
N LEU A 105 5.62 -8.94 9.64
CA LEU A 105 4.39 -9.59 9.20
C LEU A 105 4.69 -10.64 8.14
N PRO A 106 3.87 -11.70 8.06
CA PRO A 106 4.09 -12.74 7.05
C PRO A 106 3.98 -12.20 5.63
N LEU A 107 4.87 -12.66 4.76
CA LEU A 107 4.81 -12.34 3.34
C LEU A 107 3.65 -13.08 2.72
N VAL A 108 2.82 -12.38 1.95
CA VAL A 108 1.70 -13.00 1.25
C VAL A 108 2.11 -13.39 -0.16
N SER A 109 1.45 -14.45 -0.66
CA SER A 109 1.64 -14.90 -2.02
C SER A 109 0.97 -13.91 -2.99
N HIS A 110 1.66 -13.59 -4.09
CA HIS A 110 1.12 -12.65 -5.08
C HIS A 110 1.73 -12.88 -6.47
#